data_837eabf8ec9472a77567fa1b32481c2a
#
_entry.id   837eabf8ec9472a77567fa1b32481c2a
#
_cell.length_a   1.000
_cell.length_b   1.000
_cell.length_c   1.000
_cell.angle_alpha   90.00
_cell.angle_beta   90.00
_cell.angle_gamma   90.00
#
_symmetry.space_group_name_H-M   'P 1'
#
loop_
_entity.id
_entity.type
_entity.pdbx_description
1 polymer ?
#
loop_
_entity_poly.entity_id
_entity_poly.type
_entity_poly.pdbx_seq_one_letter_code
_entity_poly.pdbx_strand_id
1 'polypeptide(L)'
;MDRVVSHGHSVGSSDRPGLLRIEDCLDARGRVVLPPGVNLISLIERNIDNVGDGVAYRYLDHTGSAGVRAVEVTWAQLGTRLRAIGAAIQRVAGTGERVAILAPQGLDYVAGFFAAVKAGTIAVPLFAPELQGHAERLETAFADALPTAVLTTASALGSVEDFLGRLPKARQPAVVVVDEVADSEGDRFTAVEIDVEAVSHLQFTSGSTRPPVGVEVTHRAVGTNLIQMILSIDLLDRNTHGVSWLPLYHDMGLSMIGFPAVYGGHSTLLAPTAFVRRPERWIEALSEESRHGRVVTAAPNFAYEWTAARGKLPPEADVDLTNVVMIIGSEPVSMSAITAFQNEFEPRGLSPNAIKPSYGIAEATLFVSTVAPDVPPTVVHFDRTELTLDRAVLVAADDPGAVPQVACGQIARSQWCIIVDPQSAAELPDGSVGEIWLHGDNVGRGYWGRPEETRHAFTARPSSRLTAG
;
A
#
# COMPACT_ATOMS: atom_id res chain seq x y z
N MET A 1 -4.03 35.62 16.14
CA MET A 1 -4.98 36.19 15.15
C MET A 1 -4.61 35.57 13.80
N ASP A 2 -5.10 34.37 13.56
CA ASP A 2 -4.75 33.57 12.41
C ASP A 2 -5.79 33.73 11.32
N ARG A 3 -5.32 34.23 10.18
CA ARG A 3 -6.13 34.27 8.96
C ARG A 3 -6.09 32.88 8.29
N VAL A 4 -7.19 32.16 8.42
CA VAL A 4 -7.49 31.03 7.54
C VAL A 4 -7.69 31.60 6.13
N VAL A 5 -6.74 31.34 5.25
CA VAL A 5 -6.88 31.62 3.81
C VAL A 5 -7.64 30.44 3.21
N SER A 6 -8.94 30.64 2.98
CA SER A 6 -9.75 29.71 2.20
C SER A 6 -9.40 29.92 0.71
N HIS A 7 -8.63 29.02 0.15
CA HIS A 7 -8.50 28.92 -1.30
C HIS A 7 -9.71 28.15 -1.83
N GLY A 8 -10.69 28.90 -2.33
CA GLY A 8 -11.82 28.34 -3.06
C GLY A 8 -11.36 27.78 -4.40
N HIS A 9 -11.07 26.48 -4.45
CA HIS A 9 -11.03 25.76 -5.70
C HIS A 9 -12.46 25.31 -5.99
N SER A 10 -13.07 25.82 -7.05
CA SER A 10 -14.31 25.31 -7.60
C SER A 10 -14.05 23.92 -8.19
N VAL A 11 -14.17 22.91 -7.36
CA VAL A 11 -14.15 21.52 -7.76
C VAL A 11 -15.47 21.27 -8.49
N GLY A 12 -15.39 20.98 -9.77
CA GLY A 12 -16.50 20.38 -10.52
C GLY A 12 -16.77 18.99 -9.96
N SER A 13 -17.45 18.91 -8.82
CA SER A 13 -17.80 17.65 -8.19
C SER A 13 -18.94 17.04 -8.98
N SER A 14 -18.66 16.02 -9.78
CA SER A 14 -19.67 15.04 -10.12
C SER A 14 -19.96 14.23 -8.84
N ASP A 15 -20.73 14.80 -7.92
CA ASP A 15 -21.25 14.09 -6.75
C ASP A 15 -22.10 12.93 -7.27
N ARG A 16 -21.50 11.74 -7.35
CA ARG A 16 -22.24 10.52 -7.61
C ARG A 16 -22.90 10.13 -6.28
N PRO A 17 -24.23 10.09 -6.19
CA PRO A 17 -24.90 9.70 -4.95
C PRO A 17 -24.42 8.33 -4.49
N GLY A 18 -24.21 8.17 -3.20
CA GLY A 18 -23.89 6.87 -2.59
C GLY A 18 -22.39 6.54 -2.46
N LEU A 19 -21.48 7.30 -3.08
CA LEU A 19 -20.04 7.10 -2.84
C LEU A 19 -19.60 7.73 -1.51
N LEU A 20 -18.54 7.16 -0.92
CA LEU A 20 -17.94 7.71 0.29
C LEU A 20 -17.40 9.11 0.02
N ARG A 21 -17.69 10.04 0.91
CA ARG A 21 -17.07 11.37 0.94
C ARG A 21 -16.00 11.38 2.02
N ILE A 22 -14.86 11.97 1.73
CA ILE A 22 -13.78 12.05 2.72
C ILE A 22 -14.22 12.81 3.97
N GLU A 23 -15.05 13.84 3.81
CA GLU A 23 -15.62 14.63 4.90
C GLU A 23 -16.46 13.78 5.87
N ASP A 24 -17.11 12.72 5.37
CA ASP A 24 -17.88 11.79 6.18
C ASP A 24 -16.97 10.92 7.07
N CYS A 25 -15.68 10.87 6.76
CA CYS A 25 -14.66 10.19 7.55
C CYS A 25 -13.93 11.11 8.53
N LEU A 26 -14.42 12.34 8.74
CA LEU A 26 -13.82 13.29 9.66
C LEU A 26 -14.81 13.65 10.77
N ASP A 27 -14.33 13.67 12.02
CA ASP A 27 -15.12 14.20 13.13
C ASP A 27 -15.08 15.75 13.15
N ALA A 28 -15.82 16.35 14.06
CA ALA A 28 -15.92 17.80 14.22
C ALA A 28 -14.55 18.50 14.52
N ARG A 29 -13.54 17.72 14.92
CA ARG A 29 -12.15 18.18 15.15
C ARG A 29 -11.23 17.90 13.96
N GLY A 30 -11.78 17.36 12.86
CA GLY A 30 -11.03 16.96 11.68
C GLY A 30 -10.19 15.71 11.87
N ARG A 31 -10.47 14.89 12.89
CA ARG A 31 -9.80 13.59 13.07
C ARG A 31 -10.44 12.55 12.16
N VAL A 32 -9.63 11.64 11.64
CA VAL A 32 -10.11 10.51 10.85
C VAL A 32 -10.90 9.56 11.74
N VAL A 33 -12.15 9.35 11.39
CA VAL A 33 -13.06 8.41 12.05
C VAL A 33 -13.91 7.75 10.97
N LEU A 34 -13.75 6.46 10.77
CA LEU A 34 -14.57 5.74 9.79
C LEU A 34 -16.03 5.72 10.26
N PRO A 35 -16.99 6.00 9.37
CA PRO A 35 -18.41 5.84 9.68
C PRO A 35 -18.73 4.40 10.12
N PRO A 36 -19.76 4.20 10.98
CA PRO A 36 -20.20 2.86 11.37
C PRO A 36 -20.46 1.95 10.17
N GLY A 37 -19.96 0.73 10.21
CA GLY A 37 -20.12 -0.26 9.14
C GLY A 37 -19.24 -0.04 7.90
N VAL A 38 -18.45 1.01 7.86
CA VAL A 38 -17.48 1.23 6.76
C VAL A 38 -16.25 0.36 6.98
N ASN A 39 -16.05 -0.60 6.09
CA ASN A 39 -14.87 -1.46 5.99
C ASN A 39 -14.46 -1.58 4.52
N LEU A 40 -13.34 -2.24 4.24
CA LEU A 40 -12.81 -2.35 2.88
C LEU A 40 -13.83 -2.94 1.90
N ILE A 41 -14.59 -3.95 2.32
CA ILE A 41 -15.59 -4.61 1.45
C ILE A 41 -16.82 -3.74 1.24
N SER A 42 -17.30 -3.03 2.26
CA SER A 42 -18.42 -2.11 2.09
C SER A 42 -18.11 -0.96 1.13
N LEU A 43 -16.85 -0.52 1.06
CA LEU A 43 -16.39 0.46 0.07
C LEU A 43 -16.46 -0.13 -1.35
N ILE A 44 -16.01 -1.36 -1.54
CA ILE A 44 -16.06 -2.05 -2.83
C ILE A 44 -17.50 -2.29 -3.27
N GLU A 45 -18.38 -2.77 -2.39
CA GLU A 45 -19.80 -2.98 -2.70
C GLU A 45 -20.48 -1.66 -3.11
N ARG A 46 -20.19 -0.58 -2.40
CA ARG A 46 -20.68 0.75 -2.77
C ARG A 46 -20.24 1.17 -4.18
N ASN A 47 -19.00 0.87 -4.58
CA ASN A 47 -18.53 1.16 -5.92
C ASN A 47 -19.20 0.27 -6.97
N ILE A 48 -19.43 -1.01 -6.65
CA ILE A 48 -20.18 -1.93 -7.53
C ILE A 48 -21.58 -1.36 -7.80
N ASP A 49 -22.26 -0.90 -6.77
CA ASP A 49 -23.62 -0.38 -6.86
C ASP A 49 -23.72 0.98 -7.55
N ASN A 50 -22.71 1.86 -7.39
CA ASN A 50 -22.81 3.27 -7.81
C ASN A 50 -21.92 3.63 -9.01
N VAL A 51 -20.85 2.86 -9.28
CA VAL A 51 -19.95 3.08 -10.42
C VAL A 51 -20.15 2.03 -11.51
N GLY A 52 -20.45 0.79 -11.12
CA GLY A 52 -20.86 -0.30 -12.00
C GLY A 52 -19.92 -0.55 -13.19
N ASP A 53 -20.24 0.05 -14.33
CA ASP A 53 -19.50 -0.14 -15.59
C ASP A 53 -18.16 0.62 -15.68
N GLY A 54 -17.85 1.47 -14.68
CA GLY A 54 -16.54 2.13 -14.60
C GLY A 54 -15.42 1.12 -14.35
N VAL A 55 -14.25 1.37 -14.95
CA VAL A 55 -13.06 0.54 -14.75
C VAL A 55 -12.63 0.61 -13.28
N ALA A 56 -12.42 -0.55 -12.66
CA ALA A 56 -11.87 -0.68 -11.31
C ALA A 56 -10.36 -0.92 -11.35
N TYR A 57 -9.93 -1.85 -12.21
CA TYR A 57 -8.51 -2.16 -12.39
C TYR A 57 -8.21 -2.43 -13.86
N ARG A 58 -7.04 -1.95 -14.28
CA ARG A 58 -6.44 -2.22 -15.58
C ARG A 58 -5.10 -2.92 -15.38
N TYR A 59 -4.81 -3.93 -16.14
CA TYR A 59 -3.52 -4.61 -16.15
C TYR A 59 -2.86 -4.47 -17.52
N LEU A 60 -1.64 -3.95 -17.55
CA LEU A 60 -0.84 -3.79 -18.76
C LEU A 60 0.04 -5.04 -18.94
N ASP A 61 -0.41 -5.95 -19.78
CA ASP A 61 0.31 -7.16 -20.12
C ASP A 61 1.36 -6.89 -21.19
N HIS A 62 2.62 -7.01 -20.82
CA HIS A 62 3.79 -6.82 -21.68
C HIS A 62 4.45 -8.16 -22.10
N THR A 63 3.79 -9.29 -21.93
CA THR A 63 4.37 -10.62 -22.23
C THR A 63 4.29 -10.97 -23.71
N GLY A 64 3.35 -10.39 -24.46
CA GLY A 64 3.13 -10.66 -25.87
C GLY A 64 4.15 -9.96 -26.78
N SER A 65 4.39 -10.55 -27.97
CA SER A 65 5.25 -9.97 -29.01
C SER A 65 4.59 -8.83 -29.80
N ALA A 66 3.28 -8.67 -29.70
CA ALA A 66 2.49 -7.68 -30.45
C ALA A 66 2.36 -6.30 -29.76
N GLY A 67 3.14 -6.04 -28.70
CA GLY A 67 3.06 -4.83 -27.89
C GLY A 67 2.35 -5.06 -26.56
N VAL A 68 1.95 -3.94 -25.91
CA VAL A 68 1.19 -3.99 -24.65
C VAL A 68 -0.27 -4.34 -24.91
N ARG A 69 -0.83 -5.25 -24.11
CA ARG A 69 -2.26 -5.55 -24.08
C ARG A 69 -2.84 -5.05 -22.77
N ALA A 70 -3.77 -4.10 -22.83
CA ALA A 70 -4.53 -3.69 -21.67
C ALA A 70 -5.70 -4.67 -21.44
N VAL A 71 -5.79 -5.16 -20.21
CA VAL A 71 -6.92 -5.99 -19.74
C VAL A 71 -7.59 -5.23 -18.62
N GLU A 72 -8.90 -5.04 -18.70
CA GLU A 72 -9.66 -4.24 -17.74
C GLU A 72 -10.73 -5.08 -17.06
N VAL A 73 -11.04 -4.71 -15.83
CA VAL A 73 -12.20 -5.20 -15.09
C VAL A 73 -12.97 -4.01 -14.54
N THR A 74 -14.28 -3.97 -14.81
CA THR A 74 -15.17 -2.95 -14.25
C THR A 74 -15.56 -3.31 -12.81
N TRP A 75 -16.13 -2.34 -12.06
CA TRP A 75 -16.62 -2.60 -10.71
C TRP A 75 -17.70 -3.70 -10.69
N ALA A 76 -18.62 -3.71 -11.67
CA ALA A 76 -19.65 -4.74 -11.77
C ALA A 76 -19.05 -6.13 -12.06
N GLN A 77 -18.10 -6.22 -12.99
CA GLN A 77 -17.39 -7.47 -13.28
C GLN A 77 -16.59 -7.96 -12.08
N LEU A 78 -15.88 -7.04 -11.39
CA LEU A 78 -15.19 -7.37 -10.15
C LEU A 78 -16.16 -7.94 -9.12
N GLY A 79 -17.31 -7.29 -8.90
CA GLY A 79 -18.35 -7.76 -7.98
C GLY A 79 -18.81 -9.19 -8.28
N THR A 80 -18.99 -9.51 -9.55
CA THR A 80 -19.33 -10.87 -10.00
C THR A 80 -18.22 -11.87 -9.66
N ARG A 81 -16.97 -11.52 -9.98
CA ARG A 81 -15.80 -12.37 -9.65
C ARG A 81 -15.64 -12.56 -8.16
N LEU A 82 -15.81 -11.49 -7.35
CA LEU A 82 -15.69 -11.57 -5.89
C LEU A 82 -16.70 -12.54 -5.28
N ARG A 83 -17.95 -12.54 -5.78
CA ARG A 83 -18.97 -13.52 -5.31
C ARG A 83 -18.59 -14.94 -5.72
N ALA A 84 -18.19 -15.15 -6.97
CA ALA A 84 -17.84 -16.47 -7.46
C ALA A 84 -16.66 -17.10 -6.71
N ILE A 85 -15.55 -16.37 -6.62
CA ILE A 85 -14.35 -16.80 -5.88
C ILE A 85 -14.65 -16.91 -4.39
N GLY A 86 -15.42 -15.98 -3.82
CA GLY A 86 -15.86 -15.99 -2.41
C GLY A 86 -16.65 -17.26 -2.08
N ALA A 87 -17.59 -17.67 -2.95
CA ALA A 87 -18.33 -18.93 -2.79
C ALA A 87 -17.41 -20.15 -2.84
N ALA A 88 -16.41 -20.13 -3.74
CA ALA A 88 -15.40 -21.19 -3.80
C ALA A 88 -14.57 -21.28 -2.51
N ILE A 89 -14.19 -20.14 -1.96
CA ILE A 89 -13.47 -20.06 -0.68
C ILE A 89 -14.33 -20.60 0.46
N GLN A 90 -15.60 -20.20 0.56
CA GLN A 90 -16.52 -20.62 1.62
C GLN A 90 -16.79 -22.13 1.67
N ARG A 91 -16.51 -22.87 0.58
CA ARG A 91 -16.57 -24.33 0.59
C ARG A 91 -15.40 -25.00 1.32
N VAL A 92 -14.27 -24.29 1.47
CA VAL A 92 -13.01 -24.87 1.95
C VAL A 92 -12.40 -24.15 3.15
N ALA A 93 -12.88 -22.93 3.45
CA ALA A 93 -12.41 -22.12 4.57
C ALA A 93 -13.59 -21.40 5.25
N GLY A 94 -13.58 -21.39 6.57
CA GLY A 94 -14.54 -20.66 7.40
C GLY A 94 -14.12 -19.23 7.69
N THR A 95 -15.05 -18.46 8.27
CA THR A 95 -14.77 -17.08 8.73
C THR A 95 -13.60 -17.05 9.71
N GLY A 96 -12.67 -16.10 9.50
CA GLY A 96 -11.47 -15.93 10.32
C GLY A 96 -10.34 -16.92 10.01
N GLU A 97 -10.53 -17.88 9.11
CA GLU A 97 -9.46 -18.74 8.65
C GLU A 97 -8.58 -18.03 7.61
N ARG A 98 -7.33 -18.46 7.47
CA ARG A 98 -6.33 -17.83 6.59
C ARG A 98 -6.42 -18.41 5.21
N VAL A 99 -6.43 -17.53 4.21
CA VAL A 99 -6.43 -17.88 2.80
C VAL A 99 -5.22 -17.24 2.14
N ALA A 100 -4.22 -18.05 1.78
CA ALA A 100 -3.00 -17.57 1.15
C ALA A 100 -3.21 -17.34 -0.34
N ILE A 101 -2.61 -16.28 -0.89
CA ILE A 101 -2.66 -15.99 -2.31
C ILE A 101 -1.28 -16.28 -2.89
N LEU A 102 -1.17 -17.39 -3.62
CA LEU A 102 0.02 -17.84 -4.33
C LEU A 102 -0.20 -17.75 -5.85
N ALA A 103 -0.37 -16.53 -6.33
CA ALA A 103 -0.69 -16.26 -7.72
C ALA A 103 0.28 -15.23 -8.33
N PRO A 104 0.49 -15.24 -9.64
CA PRO A 104 1.18 -14.16 -10.34
C PRO A 104 0.43 -12.83 -10.17
N GLN A 105 1.17 -11.72 -10.24
CA GLN A 105 0.58 -10.39 -10.21
C GLN A 105 -0.33 -10.17 -11.41
N GLY A 106 -1.56 -9.74 -11.15
CA GLY A 106 -2.56 -9.50 -12.18
C GLY A 106 -3.96 -9.29 -11.58
N LEU A 107 -4.97 -9.25 -12.45
CA LEU A 107 -6.36 -9.02 -12.02
C LEU A 107 -6.92 -10.18 -11.17
N ASP A 108 -6.46 -11.41 -11.42
CA ASP A 108 -6.86 -12.59 -10.63
C ASP A 108 -6.31 -12.53 -9.20
N TYR A 109 -5.10 -11.96 -9.02
CA TYR A 109 -4.55 -11.69 -7.69
C TYR A 109 -5.43 -10.68 -6.94
N VAL A 110 -5.80 -9.58 -7.60
CA VAL A 110 -6.68 -8.53 -7.04
C VAL A 110 -8.03 -9.12 -6.65
N ALA A 111 -8.66 -9.88 -7.56
CA ALA A 111 -9.94 -10.53 -7.31
C ALA A 111 -9.84 -11.56 -6.17
N GLY A 112 -8.78 -12.36 -6.14
CA GLY A 112 -8.51 -13.33 -5.08
C GLY A 112 -8.37 -12.69 -3.71
N PHE A 113 -7.60 -11.59 -3.62
CA PHE A 113 -7.42 -10.85 -2.37
C PHE A 113 -8.76 -10.32 -1.82
N PHE A 114 -9.49 -9.58 -2.63
CA PHE A 114 -10.77 -9.01 -2.18
C PHE A 114 -11.85 -10.08 -1.96
N ALA A 115 -11.84 -11.18 -2.72
CA ALA A 115 -12.75 -12.29 -2.50
C ALA A 115 -12.49 -13.02 -1.18
N ALA A 116 -11.23 -13.21 -0.79
CA ALA A 116 -10.87 -13.78 0.50
C ALA A 116 -11.39 -12.88 1.65
N VAL A 117 -11.16 -11.58 1.54
CA VAL A 117 -11.66 -10.60 2.53
C VAL A 117 -13.19 -10.58 2.56
N LYS A 118 -13.86 -10.61 1.39
CA LYS A 118 -15.33 -10.64 1.27
C LYS A 118 -15.95 -11.91 1.83
N ALA A 119 -15.26 -13.04 1.73
CA ALA A 119 -15.70 -14.30 2.31
C ALA A 119 -15.61 -14.32 3.85
N GLY A 120 -15.11 -13.25 4.48
CA GLY A 120 -14.90 -13.16 5.92
C GLY A 120 -13.66 -13.91 6.39
N THR A 121 -12.77 -14.31 5.49
CA THR A 121 -11.50 -14.96 5.81
C THR A 121 -10.38 -13.92 5.95
N ILE A 122 -9.26 -14.32 6.53
CA ILE A 122 -8.06 -13.50 6.63
C ILE A 122 -7.21 -13.75 5.38
N ALA A 123 -7.13 -12.75 4.50
CA ALA A 123 -6.26 -12.85 3.33
C ALA A 123 -4.77 -12.86 3.74
N VAL A 124 -3.97 -13.68 3.08
CA VAL A 124 -2.51 -13.71 3.28
C VAL A 124 -1.85 -13.45 1.93
N PRO A 125 -1.56 -12.18 1.59
CA PRO A 125 -0.90 -11.82 0.35
C PRO A 125 0.53 -12.38 0.32
N LEU A 126 0.77 -13.32 -0.56
CA LEU A 126 2.08 -13.93 -0.82
C LEU A 126 2.35 -13.87 -2.32
N PHE A 127 3.31 -14.62 -2.79
CA PHE A 127 3.70 -14.67 -4.20
C PHE A 127 3.76 -16.11 -4.71
N ALA A 128 3.67 -16.27 -6.03
CA ALA A 128 3.78 -17.58 -6.64
C ALA A 128 5.19 -18.17 -6.44
N PRO A 129 5.29 -19.49 -6.21
CA PRO A 129 6.56 -20.16 -5.87
C PRO A 129 7.68 -20.03 -6.92
N GLU A 130 7.34 -19.71 -8.17
CA GLU A 130 8.32 -19.51 -9.25
C GLU A 130 9.19 -18.27 -9.05
N LEU A 131 8.89 -17.38 -8.10
CA LEU A 131 9.66 -16.17 -7.86
C LEU A 131 11.05 -16.53 -7.34
N GLN A 132 12.05 -16.42 -8.22
CA GLN A 132 13.43 -16.81 -7.93
C GLN A 132 14.02 -16.01 -6.76
N GLY A 133 14.80 -16.69 -5.91
CA GLY A 133 15.48 -16.06 -4.77
C GLY A 133 14.60 -15.80 -3.54
N HIS A 134 13.31 -16.19 -3.56
CA HIS A 134 12.38 -15.92 -2.47
C HIS A 134 11.79 -17.18 -1.81
N ALA A 135 12.27 -18.38 -2.15
CA ALA A 135 11.70 -19.65 -1.68
C ALA A 135 11.66 -19.76 -0.14
N GLU A 136 12.77 -19.48 0.54
CA GLU A 136 12.86 -19.56 2.00
C GLU A 136 11.91 -18.57 2.71
N ARG A 137 11.77 -17.36 2.14
CA ARG A 137 10.84 -16.36 2.64
C ARG A 137 9.39 -16.81 2.49
N LEU A 138 9.05 -17.42 1.35
CA LEU A 138 7.72 -17.99 1.13
C LEU A 138 7.43 -19.12 2.11
N GLU A 139 8.37 -20.06 2.26
CA GLU A 139 8.24 -21.18 3.20
C GLU A 139 8.02 -20.71 4.63
N THR A 140 8.79 -19.70 5.07
CA THR A 140 8.67 -19.11 6.41
C THR A 140 7.31 -18.45 6.61
N ALA A 141 6.89 -17.56 5.71
CA ALA A 141 5.63 -16.85 5.82
C ALA A 141 4.42 -17.81 5.75
N PHE A 142 4.49 -18.80 4.86
CA PHE A 142 3.44 -19.81 4.72
C PHE A 142 3.31 -20.70 5.95
N ALA A 143 4.45 -21.13 6.53
CA ALA A 143 4.48 -21.92 7.73
C ALA A 143 3.98 -21.15 8.98
N ASP A 144 4.22 -19.84 9.03
CA ASP A 144 3.75 -18.98 10.12
C ASP A 144 2.22 -18.72 10.00
N ALA A 145 1.74 -18.46 8.78
CA ALA A 145 0.33 -18.17 8.51
C ALA A 145 -0.59 -19.40 8.72
N LEU A 146 -0.11 -20.60 8.45
CA LEU A 146 -0.88 -21.86 8.50
C LEU A 146 -2.22 -21.72 7.76
N PRO A 147 -2.23 -21.46 6.44
CA PRO A 147 -3.45 -21.22 5.70
C PRO A 147 -4.30 -22.50 5.56
N THR A 148 -5.62 -22.34 5.63
CA THR A 148 -6.61 -23.41 5.39
C THR A 148 -6.84 -23.61 3.90
N ALA A 149 -6.71 -22.55 3.11
CA ALA A 149 -6.85 -22.60 1.66
C ALA A 149 -5.78 -21.74 0.96
N VAL A 150 -5.51 -22.09 -0.30
CA VAL A 150 -4.63 -21.36 -1.21
C VAL A 150 -5.41 -20.96 -2.44
N LEU A 151 -5.28 -19.68 -2.83
CA LEU A 151 -5.74 -19.17 -4.12
C LEU A 151 -4.56 -19.12 -5.08
N THR A 152 -4.75 -19.65 -6.28
CA THR A 152 -3.76 -19.62 -7.35
C THR A 152 -4.44 -19.46 -8.70
N THR A 153 -3.66 -19.37 -9.78
CA THR A 153 -4.16 -19.39 -11.15
C THR A 153 -3.74 -20.68 -11.84
N ALA A 154 -4.43 -21.05 -12.92
CA ALA A 154 -4.07 -22.21 -13.73
C ALA A 154 -2.60 -22.17 -14.20
N SER A 155 -2.09 -20.98 -14.50
CA SER A 155 -0.68 -20.79 -14.91
C SER A 155 0.34 -21.11 -13.83
N ALA A 156 0.01 -20.91 -12.54
CA ALA A 156 0.89 -21.17 -11.41
C ALA A 156 0.57 -22.46 -10.65
N LEU A 157 -0.47 -23.19 -11.05
CA LEU A 157 -0.97 -24.35 -10.32
C LEU A 157 0.13 -25.41 -10.12
N GLY A 158 0.87 -25.75 -11.18
CA GLY A 158 1.92 -26.76 -11.09
C GLY A 158 3.00 -26.44 -10.06
N SER A 159 3.49 -25.18 -10.02
CA SER A 159 4.49 -24.75 -9.03
C SER A 159 3.93 -24.69 -7.62
N VAL A 160 2.65 -24.35 -7.47
CA VAL A 160 1.95 -24.36 -6.18
C VAL A 160 1.77 -25.79 -5.68
N GLU A 161 1.36 -26.73 -6.54
CA GLU A 161 1.26 -28.16 -6.18
C GLU A 161 2.61 -28.74 -5.77
N ASP A 162 3.68 -28.42 -6.49
CA ASP A 162 5.05 -28.84 -6.15
C ASP A 162 5.49 -28.25 -4.80
N PHE A 163 5.14 -26.99 -4.52
CA PHE A 163 5.40 -26.36 -3.22
C PHE A 163 4.64 -27.05 -2.09
N LEU A 164 3.33 -27.24 -2.25
CA LEU A 164 2.45 -27.85 -1.25
C LEU A 164 2.75 -29.33 -1.07
N GLY A 165 3.22 -30.03 -2.12
CA GLY A 165 3.62 -31.44 -2.06
C GLY A 165 4.77 -31.74 -1.13
N ARG A 166 5.57 -30.73 -0.75
CA ARG A 166 6.63 -30.84 0.25
C ARG A 166 6.10 -30.85 1.69
N LEU A 167 4.86 -30.40 1.88
CA LEU A 167 4.23 -30.35 3.20
C LEU A 167 3.63 -31.72 3.57
N PRO A 168 3.60 -32.09 4.87
CA PRO A 168 2.84 -33.24 5.31
C PRO A 168 1.38 -33.16 4.87
N LYS A 169 0.80 -34.27 4.39
CA LYS A 169 -0.58 -34.32 3.88
C LYS A 169 -1.62 -33.66 4.80
N ALA A 170 -1.47 -33.84 6.11
CA ALA A 170 -2.37 -33.25 7.11
C ALA A 170 -2.25 -31.72 7.24
N ARG A 171 -1.25 -31.11 6.61
CA ARG A 171 -1.01 -29.64 6.60
C ARG A 171 -1.18 -29.03 5.21
N GLN A 172 -1.55 -29.83 4.21
CA GLN A 172 -1.80 -29.30 2.87
C GLN A 172 -3.16 -28.58 2.85
N PRO A 173 -3.21 -27.28 2.52
CA PRO A 173 -4.45 -26.54 2.39
C PRO A 173 -5.22 -26.97 1.15
N ALA A 174 -6.52 -26.66 1.11
CA ALA A 174 -7.29 -26.77 -0.11
C ALA A 174 -6.81 -25.74 -1.16
N VAL A 175 -6.84 -26.12 -2.44
CA VAL A 175 -6.44 -25.23 -3.54
C VAL A 175 -7.68 -24.78 -4.32
N VAL A 176 -7.77 -23.47 -4.57
CA VAL A 176 -8.78 -22.85 -5.43
C VAL A 176 -8.08 -22.17 -6.60
N VAL A 177 -8.36 -22.61 -7.82
CA VAL A 177 -7.82 -22.02 -9.05
C VAL A 177 -8.77 -20.93 -9.49
N VAL A 178 -8.41 -19.66 -9.19
CA VAL A 178 -9.33 -18.53 -9.25
C VAL A 178 -9.83 -18.22 -10.66
N ASP A 179 -8.99 -18.33 -11.67
CA ASP A 179 -9.34 -18.09 -13.08
C ASP A 179 -10.18 -19.23 -13.72
N GLU A 180 -10.30 -20.37 -13.04
CA GLU A 180 -11.18 -21.49 -13.46
C GLU A 180 -12.54 -21.48 -12.72
N VAL A 181 -12.73 -20.63 -11.69
CA VAL A 181 -14.02 -20.52 -11.01
C VAL A 181 -15.04 -19.87 -11.94
N ALA A 182 -16.12 -20.59 -12.26
CA ALA A 182 -17.21 -20.04 -13.08
C ALA A 182 -17.98 -18.94 -12.36
N ASP A 183 -18.37 -17.89 -13.07
CA ASP A 183 -19.12 -16.76 -12.49
C ASP A 183 -20.45 -17.18 -11.85
N SER A 184 -21.10 -18.24 -12.38
CA SER A 184 -22.31 -18.82 -11.82
C SER A 184 -22.16 -19.42 -10.41
N GLU A 185 -20.92 -19.69 -9.95
CA GLU A 185 -20.69 -20.10 -8.56
C GLU A 185 -21.06 -18.98 -7.57
N GLY A 186 -21.06 -17.71 -8.03
CA GLY A 186 -21.46 -16.57 -7.24
C GLY A 186 -22.89 -16.62 -6.68
N ASP A 187 -23.77 -17.42 -7.28
CA ASP A 187 -25.15 -17.64 -6.78
C ASP A 187 -25.16 -18.40 -5.44
N ARG A 188 -24.08 -19.09 -5.11
CA ARG A 188 -23.90 -19.83 -3.85
C ARG A 188 -23.22 -19.04 -2.76
N PHE A 189 -22.78 -17.81 -3.07
CA PHE A 189 -22.12 -16.96 -2.09
C PHE A 189 -23.07 -16.56 -0.97
N THR A 190 -22.65 -16.80 0.26
CA THR A 190 -23.37 -16.35 1.45
C THR A 190 -22.72 -15.08 1.99
N ALA A 191 -23.49 -14.00 2.08
CA ALA A 191 -23.00 -12.75 2.64
C ALA A 191 -22.54 -12.94 4.09
N VAL A 192 -21.42 -12.34 4.45
CA VAL A 192 -20.83 -12.38 5.79
C VAL A 192 -20.84 -10.96 6.36
N GLU A 193 -21.35 -10.82 7.58
CA GLU A 193 -21.20 -9.58 8.33
C GLU A 193 -19.73 -9.47 8.83
N ILE A 194 -19.06 -8.39 8.45
CA ILE A 194 -17.65 -8.18 8.77
C ILE A 194 -17.53 -7.06 9.78
N ASP A 195 -17.06 -7.41 10.98
CA ASP A 195 -16.73 -6.44 12.02
C ASP A 195 -15.50 -5.62 11.58
N VAL A 196 -15.50 -4.32 11.82
CA VAL A 196 -14.37 -3.43 11.51
C VAL A 196 -13.10 -3.79 12.30
N GLU A 197 -13.25 -4.44 13.45
CA GLU A 197 -12.13 -4.95 14.25
C GLU A 197 -11.65 -6.35 13.81
N ALA A 198 -12.37 -7.00 12.88
CA ALA A 198 -11.88 -8.25 12.33
C ALA A 198 -10.59 -8.03 11.53
N VAL A 199 -9.73 -9.04 11.50
CA VAL A 199 -8.51 -9.02 10.69
C VAL A 199 -8.87 -9.19 9.23
N SER A 200 -8.52 -8.20 8.42
CA SER A 200 -8.69 -8.20 6.97
C SER A 200 -7.63 -9.08 6.29
N HIS A 201 -6.38 -8.90 6.69
CA HIS A 201 -5.26 -9.65 6.13
C HIS A 201 -4.06 -9.72 7.08
N LEU A 202 -3.15 -10.64 6.80
CA LEU A 202 -1.83 -10.70 7.41
C LEU A 202 -0.81 -10.06 6.47
N GLN A 203 -0.23 -8.95 6.87
CA GLN A 203 0.86 -8.33 6.15
C GLN A 203 2.20 -8.82 6.68
N PHE A 204 2.93 -9.59 5.88
CA PHE A 204 4.26 -10.04 6.28
C PHE A 204 5.29 -8.93 6.10
N THR A 205 6.09 -8.70 7.17
CA THR A 205 7.17 -7.72 7.16
C THR A 205 8.26 -8.08 6.15
N SER A 206 9.03 -7.09 5.68
CA SER A 206 10.08 -7.28 4.67
C SER A 206 11.20 -8.25 5.09
N GLY A 207 11.40 -8.43 6.40
CA GLY A 207 12.36 -9.39 6.93
C GLY A 207 13.84 -9.02 6.68
N SER A 208 14.16 -7.74 6.56
CA SER A 208 15.54 -7.28 6.31
C SER A 208 16.52 -7.62 7.44
N THR A 209 16.04 -7.75 8.68
CA THR A 209 16.85 -8.02 9.89
C THR A 209 16.40 -9.24 10.69
N ARG A 210 15.18 -9.74 10.42
CA ARG A 210 14.53 -10.87 11.12
C ARG A 210 13.72 -11.69 10.13
N PRO A 211 13.39 -12.97 10.44
CA PRO A 211 12.39 -13.71 9.65
C PRO A 211 11.10 -12.89 9.50
N PRO A 212 10.40 -13.01 8.36
CA PRO A 212 9.12 -12.34 8.16
C PRO A 212 8.11 -12.67 9.25
N VAL A 213 7.40 -11.68 9.76
CA VAL A 213 6.33 -11.83 10.76
C VAL A 213 5.05 -11.26 10.18
N GLY A 214 3.94 -11.98 10.34
CA GLY A 214 2.62 -11.52 9.91
C GLY A 214 2.04 -10.49 10.88
N VAL A 215 1.81 -9.27 10.42
CA VAL A 215 1.07 -8.24 11.14
C VAL A 215 -0.42 -8.44 10.90
N GLU A 216 -1.21 -8.49 11.96
CA GLU A 216 -2.68 -8.56 11.89
C GLU A 216 -3.27 -7.20 11.59
N VAL A 217 -3.61 -6.96 10.32
CA VAL A 217 -4.19 -5.69 9.87
C VAL A 217 -5.71 -5.79 9.87
N THR A 218 -6.38 -4.96 10.69
CA THR A 218 -7.85 -4.95 10.79
C THR A 218 -8.49 -4.14 9.67
N HIS A 219 -9.78 -4.33 9.44
CA HIS A 219 -10.55 -3.50 8.50
C HIS A 219 -10.53 -2.02 8.89
N ARG A 220 -10.61 -1.71 10.19
CA ARG A 220 -10.45 -0.34 10.70
C ARG A 220 -9.09 0.23 10.30
N ALA A 221 -8.01 -0.51 10.52
CA ALA A 221 -6.66 -0.05 10.24
C ALA A 221 -6.46 0.24 8.74
N VAL A 222 -6.93 -0.64 7.86
CA VAL A 222 -6.87 -0.42 6.40
C VAL A 222 -7.63 0.85 6.01
N GLY A 223 -8.90 0.95 6.40
CA GLY A 223 -9.74 2.08 6.02
C GLY A 223 -9.18 3.41 6.54
N THR A 224 -8.75 3.45 7.80
CA THR A 224 -8.14 4.64 8.40
C THR A 224 -6.87 5.04 7.66
N ASN A 225 -6.00 4.06 7.36
CA ASN A 225 -4.72 4.35 6.70
C ASN A 225 -4.90 4.86 5.26
N LEU A 226 -5.84 4.30 4.50
CA LEU A 226 -6.18 4.81 3.15
C LEU A 226 -6.68 6.26 3.20
N ILE A 227 -7.56 6.61 4.14
CA ILE A 227 -8.03 7.99 4.32
C ILE A 227 -6.87 8.93 4.73
N GLN A 228 -6.00 8.48 5.63
CA GLN A 228 -4.81 9.24 6.03
C GLN A 228 -3.89 9.55 4.85
N MET A 229 -3.63 8.56 3.99
CA MET A 229 -2.82 8.75 2.77
C MET A 229 -3.45 9.77 1.84
N ILE A 230 -4.75 9.62 1.54
CA ILE A 230 -5.52 10.52 0.67
C ILE A 230 -5.44 11.97 1.17
N LEU A 231 -5.64 12.19 2.46
CA LEU A 231 -5.59 13.52 3.07
C LEU A 231 -4.18 14.11 3.08
N SER A 232 -3.15 13.27 3.28
CA SER A 232 -1.76 13.73 3.44
C SER A 232 -1.10 14.15 2.13
N ILE A 233 -1.52 13.58 1.00
CA ILE A 233 -0.97 13.89 -0.33
C ILE A 233 -1.99 14.57 -1.27
N ASP A 234 -3.09 15.05 -0.68
CA ASP A 234 -4.14 15.80 -1.40
C ASP A 234 -4.70 15.07 -2.62
N LEU A 235 -5.08 13.80 -2.42
CA LEU A 235 -5.79 13.01 -3.43
C LEU A 235 -7.31 13.14 -3.28
N LEU A 236 -7.80 14.36 -3.08
CA LEU A 236 -9.21 14.64 -2.84
C LEU A 236 -10.05 14.63 -4.12
N ASP A 237 -9.41 14.74 -5.28
CA ASP A 237 -10.09 14.63 -6.56
C ASP A 237 -10.48 13.18 -6.81
N ARG A 238 -11.77 12.94 -7.03
CA ARG A 238 -12.32 11.62 -7.35
C ARG A 238 -11.86 11.08 -8.72
N ASN A 239 -11.33 11.94 -9.58
CA ASN A 239 -10.68 11.55 -10.81
C ASN A 239 -9.18 11.24 -10.57
N THR A 240 -8.90 10.53 -9.47
CA THR A 240 -7.56 10.08 -9.13
C THR A 240 -7.35 8.64 -9.57
N HIS A 241 -6.27 8.41 -10.30
CA HIS A 241 -5.87 7.12 -10.86
C HIS A 241 -4.62 6.59 -10.16
N GLY A 242 -4.58 5.29 -9.89
CA GLY A 242 -3.37 4.65 -9.40
C GLY A 242 -2.56 4.09 -10.57
N VAL A 243 -1.23 4.18 -10.50
CA VAL A 243 -0.32 3.44 -11.40
C VAL A 243 0.71 2.71 -10.56
N SER A 244 0.80 1.38 -10.69
CA SER A 244 1.73 0.59 -9.87
C SER A 244 2.29 -0.62 -10.62
N TRP A 245 3.59 -0.82 -10.47
CA TRP A 245 4.29 -2.04 -10.82
C TRP A 245 4.77 -2.81 -9.57
N LEU A 246 4.51 -2.28 -8.38
CA LEU A 246 4.93 -2.88 -7.12
C LEU A 246 4.27 -4.23 -6.89
N PRO A 247 5.00 -5.20 -6.28
CA PRO A 247 4.43 -6.49 -5.92
C PRO A 247 3.22 -6.33 -4.99
N LEU A 248 2.10 -6.99 -5.32
CA LEU A 248 0.85 -6.91 -4.54
C LEU A 248 0.92 -7.63 -3.18
N TYR A 249 1.94 -8.46 -2.94
CA TYR A 249 2.19 -9.05 -1.63
C TYR A 249 2.92 -8.11 -0.65
N HIS A 250 3.42 -6.98 -1.16
CA HIS A 250 4.04 -5.93 -0.35
C HIS A 250 2.99 -4.88 0.04
N ASP A 251 3.04 -4.36 1.26
CA ASP A 251 2.09 -3.37 1.79
C ASP A 251 1.92 -2.15 0.87
N MET A 252 3.02 -1.58 0.36
CA MET A 252 2.99 -0.45 -0.57
C MET A 252 2.34 -0.82 -1.92
N GLY A 253 2.55 -2.04 -2.43
CA GLY A 253 1.87 -2.53 -3.63
C GLY A 253 0.38 -2.80 -3.38
N LEU A 254 0.06 -3.37 -2.23
CA LEU A 254 -1.31 -3.66 -1.82
C LEU A 254 -2.14 -2.37 -1.63
N SER A 255 -1.54 -1.31 -1.09
CA SER A 255 -2.21 -0.01 -0.94
C SER A 255 -2.69 0.56 -2.28
N MET A 256 -1.95 0.30 -3.37
CA MET A 256 -2.29 0.79 -4.71
C MET A 256 -3.57 0.18 -5.29
N ILE A 257 -3.99 -0.98 -4.81
CA ILE A 257 -5.31 -1.54 -5.13
C ILE A 257 -6.39 -1.11 -4.12
N GLY A 258 -5.99 -0.59 -2.95
CA GLY A 258 -6.89 -0.05 -1.95
C GLY A 258 -7.44 1.35 -2.29
N PHE A 259 -6.66 2.20 -2.97
CA PHE A 259 -7.10 3.55 -3.32
C PHE A 259 -8.40 3.62 -4.14
N PRO A 260 -8.57 2.83 -5.22
CA PRO A 260 -9.81 2.85 -5.98
C PRO A 260 -11.03 2.46 -5.14
N ALA A 261 -10.86 1.58 -4.14
CA ALA A 261 -11.96 1.18 -3.27
C ALA A 261 -12.57 2.37 -2.53
N VAL A 262 -11.78 3.39 -2.16
CA VAL A 262 -12.28 4.58 -1.45
C VAL A 262 -13.11 5.49 -2.38
N TYR A 263 -12.65 5.73 -3.60
CA TYR A 263 -13.23 6.74 -4.49
C TYR A 263 -14.09 6.20 -5.63
N GLY A 264 -14.00 4.90 -5.92
CA GLY A 264 -14.60 4.35 -7.13
C GLY A 264 -13.86 4.76 -8.41
N GLY A 265 -12.57 5.16 -8.28
CA GLY A 265 -11.64 5.34 -9.40
C GLY A 265 -11.05 4.02 -9.88
N HIS A 266 -9.86 4.06 -10.51
CA HIS A 266 -9.17 2.85 -10.94
C HIS A 266 -7.67 2.88 -10.66
N SER A 267 -7.04 1.68 -10.72
CA SER A 267 -5.58 1.55 -10.74
C SER A 267 -5.13 0.76 -11.96
N THR A 268 -4.10 1.27 -12.62
CA THR A 268 -3.38 0.63 -13.71
C THR A 268 -2.15 -0.09 -13.16
N LEU A 269 -2.10 -1.40 -13.38
CA LEU A 269 -1.10 -2.30 -12.81
C LEU A 269 -0.17 -2.84 -13.91
N LEU A 270 1.09 -3.01 -13.56
CA LEU A 270 2.12 -3.66 -14.38
C LEU A 270 2.79 -4.79 -13.57
N ALA A 271 3.37 -5.76 -14.25
CA ALA A 271 4.23 -6.71 -13.57
C ALA A 271 5.56 -6.05 -13.13
N PRO A 272 6.12 -6.38 -11.96
CA PRO A 272 7.44 -5.90 -11.54
C PRO A 272 8.53 -6.18 -12.59
N THR A 273 8.48 -7.35 -13.23
CA THR A 273 9.41 -7.72 -14.30
C THR A 273 9.26 -6.88 -15.57
N ALA A 274 8.06 -6.34 -15.85
CA ALA A 274 7.84 -5.43 -16.97
C ALA A 274 8.56 -4.09 -16.74
N PHE A 275 8.50 -3.56 -15.51
CA PHE A 275 9.23 -2.38 -15.08
C PHE A 275 10.75 -2.61 -15.08
N VAL A 276 11.24 -3.66 -14.43
CA VAL A 276 12.70 -3.91 -14.32
C VAL A 276 13.37 -4.08 -15.69
N ARG A 277 12.68 -4.71 -16.64
CA ARG A 277 13.20 -4.88 -18.01
C ARG A 277 13.21 -3.59 -18.80
N ARG A 278 12.17 -2.76 -18.64
CA ARG A 278 11.93 -1.54 -19.42
C ARG A 278 11.24 -0.48 -18.55
N PRO A 279 12.03 0.29 -17.76
CA PRO A 279 11.47 1.24 -16.80
C PRO A 279 10.69 2.39 -17.45
N GLU A 280 10.90 2.68 -18.74
CA GLU A 280 10.09 3.63 -19.51
C GLU A 280 8.61 3.27 -19.54
N ARG A 281 8.24 1.99 -19.40
CA ARG A 281 6.84 1.54 -19.32
C ARG A 281 6.07 2.14 -18.16
N TRP A 282 6.78 2.41 -17.05
CA TRP A 282 6.18 3.10 -15.91
C TRP A 282 5.86 4.54 -16.25
N ILE A 283 6.78 5.24 -16.93
CA ILE A 283 6.57 6.63 -17.37
C ILE A 283 5.46 6.71 -18.41
N GLU A 284 5.41 5.77 -19.36
CA GLU A 284 4.33 5.69 -20.37
C GLU A 284 2.96 5.51 -19.69
N ALA A 285 2.86 4.62 -18.71
CA ALA A 285 1.61 4.40 -17.96
C ALA A 285 1.22 5.64 -17.12
N LEU A 286 2.18 6.29 -16.46
CA LEU A 286 1.94 7.53 -15.72
C LEU A 286 1.44 8.65 -16.64
N SER A 287 2.07 8.80 -17.79
CA SER A 287 1.71 9.82 -18.79
C SER A 287 0.31 9.60 -19.36
N GLU A 288 -0.05 8.35 -19.66
CA GLU A 288 -1.39 8.04 -20.17
C GLU A 288 -2.47 8.39 -19.15
N GLU A 289 -2.29 7.98 -17.89
CA GLU A 289 -3.26 8.26 -16.83
C GLU A 289 -3.29 9.75 -16.45
N SER A 290 -2.15 10.46 -16.53
CA SER A 290 -2.05 11.91 -16.21
C SER A 290 -2.91 12.79 -17.11
N ARG A 291 -3.21 12.35 -18.34
CA ARG A 291 -4.11 13.04 -19.27
C ARG A 291 -5.57 12.96 -18.86
N HIS A 292 -5.91 11.99 -18.05
CA HIS A 292 -7.28 11.70 -17.65
C HIS A 292 -7.62 12.19 -16.24
N GLY A 293 -6.61 12.48 -15.42
CA GLY A 293 -6.82 12.95 -14.05
C GLY A 293 -5.54 12.99 -13.23
N ARG A 294 -5.69 13.13 -11.92
CA ARG A 294 -4.57 13.08 -11.01
C ARG A 294 -4.08 11.65 -10.86
N VAL A 295 -2.77 11.46 -10.91
CA VAL A 295 -2.14 10.14 -10.83
C VAL A 295 -1.34 10.01 -9.56
N VAL A 296 -1.50 8.90 -8.84
CA VAL A 296 -0.66 8.51 -7.71
C VAL A 296 0.13 7.24 -8.03
N THR A 297 1.40 7.25 -7.67
CA THR A 297 2.27 6.08 -7.74
C THR A 297 3.20 6.04 -6.54
N ALA A 298 3.76 4.86 -6.26
CA ALA A 298 4.73 4.67 -5.18
C ALA A 298 5.88 3.78 -5.66
N ALA A 299 7.09 4.05 -5.20
CA ALA A 299 8.26 3.25 -5.53
C ALA A 299 9.42 3.47 -4.54
N PRO A 300 10.36 2.51 -4.39
CA PRO A 300 11.62 2.69 -3.65
C PRO A 300 12.66 3.47 -4.46
N ASN A 301 13.73 3.92 -3.79
CA ASN A 301 14.80 4.75 -4.42
C ASN A 301 15.33 4.18 -5.73
N PHE A 302 15.62 2.87 -5.75
CA PHE A 302 16.23 2.25 -6.94
C PHE A 302 15.38 2.45 -8.19
N ALA A 303 14.07 2.53 -8.05
CA ALA A 303 13.16 2.71 -9.18
C ALA A 303 13.33 4.07 -9.83
N TYR A 304 13.50 5.10 -9.02
CA TYR A 304 13.74 6.46 -9.49
C TYR A 304 15.11 6.56 -10.18
N GLU A 305 16.17 6.03 -9.55
CA GLU A 305 17.52 6.00 -10.14
C GLU A 305 17.55 5.19 -11.44
N TRP A 306 16.95 4.00 -11.43
CA TRP A 306 16.89 3.11 -12.58
C TRP A 306 16.16 3.73 -13.76
N THR A 307 15.01 4.39 -13.47
CA THR A 307 14.22 5.04 -14.50
C THR A 307 14.91 6.28 -15.06
N ALA A 308 15.52 7.11 -14.21
CA ALA A 308 16.34 8.26 -14.68
C ALA A 308 17.50 7.82 -15.56
N ALA A 309 18.14 6.70 -15.23
CA ALA A 309 19.29 6.20 -15.98
C ALA A 309 18.89 5.48 -17.29
N ARG A 310 17.82 4.73 -17.29
CA ARG A 310 17.44 3.79 -18.36
C ARG A 310 16.06 3.97 -18.97
N GLY A 311 15.15 4.65 -18.29
CA GLY A 311 13.79 4.91 -18.77
C GLY A 311 13.69 6.08 -19.74
N LYS A 312 14.72 6.33 -20.52
CA LYS A 312 14.80 7.44 -21.47
C LYS A 312 13.86 7.22 -22.63
N LEU A 313 12.96 8.18 -22.79
CA LEU A 313 12.05 8.23 -23.93
C LEU A 313 12.60 9.16 -25.01
N PRO A 314 12.28 8.91 -26.30
CA PRO A 314 12.66 9.81 -27.38
C PRO A 314 12.23 11.26 -27.09
N PRO A 315 13.01 12.27 -27.51
CA PRO A 315 12.66 13.68 -27.29
C PRO A 315 11.27 14.05 -27.81
N GLU A 316 10.85 13.44 -28.93
CA GLU A 316 9.56 13.61 -29.59
C GLU A 316 8.42 12.82 -28.94
N ALA A 317 8.71 11.96 -27.94
CA ALA A 317 7.66 11.22 -27.26
C ALA A 317 6.72 12.20 -26.51
N ASP A 318 5.44 12.05 -26.76
CA ASP A 318 4.39 12.82 -26.10
C ASP A 318 4.16 12.28 -24.68
N VAL A 319 4.88 12.86 -23.72
CA VAL A 319 4.85 12.48 -22.29
C VAL A 319 4.36 13.67 -21.48
N ASP A 320 3.34 13.45 -20.68
CA ASP A 320 2.75 14.44 -19.75
C ASP A 320 2.75 13.90 -18.33
N LEU A 321 3.52 14.52 -17.44
CA LEU A 321 3.61 14.17 -16.00
C LEU A 321 3.10 15.30 -15.11
N THR A 322 2.31 16.24 -15.63
CA THR A 322 1.86 17.43 -14.88
C THR A 322 0.95 17.11 -13.70
N ASN A 323 0.20 16.00 -13.78
CA ASN A 323 -0.77 15.59 -12.75
C ASN A 323 -0.29 14.44 -11.86
N VAL A 324 1.02 14.15 -11.84
CA VAL A 324 1.56 12.98 -11.15
C VAL A 324 2.02 13.32 -9.73
N VAL A 325 1.66 12.47 -8.76
CA VAL A 325 2.19 12.45 -7.38
C VAL A 325 2.91 11.12 -7.15
N MET A 326 4.13 11.19 -6.68
CA MET A 326 5.05 10.06 -6.59
C MET A 326 5.57 9.88 -5.18
N ILE A 327 5.14 8.81 -4.52
CA ILE A 327 5.61 8.45 -3.17
C ILE A 327 6.95 7.72 -3.30
N ILE A 328 7.95 8.16 -2.54
CA ILE A 328 9.24 7.47 -2.41
C ILE A 328 9.47 7.06 -0.96
N GLY A 329 9.75 5.77 -0.72
CA GLY A 329 9.89 5.23 0.64
C GLY A 329 10.30 3.76 0.66
N SER A 330 9.94 3.04 1.73
CA SER A 330 10.30 1.65 2.05
C SER A 330 11.78 1.41 2.38
N GLU A 331 12.61 2.41 2.27
CA GLU A 331 14.04 2.43 2.59
C GLU A 331 14.46 3.87 2.88
N PRO A 332 15.65 4.14 3.48
CA PRO A 332 16.13 5.50 3.67
C PRO A 332 16.14 6.26 2.35
N VAL A 333 15.42 7.38 2.29
CA VAL A 333 15.21 8.12 1.04
C VAL A 333 16.51 8.80 0.57
N SER A 334 16.83 8.65 -0.72
CA SER A 334 18.01 9.21 -1.39
C SER A 334 17.67 10.49 -2.12
N MET A 335 18.29 11.61 -1.73
CA MET A 335 18.10 12.87 -2.45
C MET A 335 18.74 12.82 -3.85
N SER A 336 19.80 12.03 -4.05
CA SER A 336 20.39 11.84 -5.38
C SER A 336 19.42 11.13 -6.34
N ALA A 337 18.67 10.13 -5.86
CA ALA A 337 17.62 9.47 -6.64
C ALA A 337 16.54 10.45 -7.07
N ILE A 338 16.06 11.27 -6.12
CA ILE A 338 15.05 12.30 -6.40
C ILE A 338 15.56 13.31 -7.42
N THR A 339 16.76 13.84 -7.22
CA THR A 339 17.36 14.85 -8.11
C THR A 339 17.58 14.31 -9.53
N ALA A 340 18.10 13.09 -9.65
CA ALA A 340 18.31 12.46 -10.95
C ALA A 340 16.99 12.29 -11.71
N PHE A 341 15.96 11.81 -11.03
CA PHE A 341 14.65 11.63 -11.63
C PHE A 341 13.99 12.97 -11.99
N GLN A 342 14.04 13.94 -11.08
CA GLN A 342 13.50 15.28 -11.32
C GLN A 342 14.14 15.93 -12.55
N ASN A 343 15.46 15.93 -12.66
CA ASN A 343 16.20 16.51 -13.79
C ASN A 343 15.84 15.85 -15.14
N GLU A 344 15.60 14.55 -15.16
CA GLU A 344 15.21 13.83 -16.37
C GLU A 344 13.78 14.14 -16.82
N PHE A 345 12.85 14.28 -15.87
CA PHE A 345 11.41 14.35 -16.18
C PHE A 345 10.77 15.74 -15.96
N GLU A 346 11.47 16.72 -15.37
CA GLU A 346 10.98 18.11 -15.32
C GLU A 346 10.62 18.66 -16.72
N PRO A 347 11.41 18.43 -17.78
CA PRO A 347 11.05 18.86 -19.14
C PRO A 347 9.76 18.21 -19.67
N ARG A 348 9.25 17.16 -19.02
CA ARG A 348 8.00 16.45 -19.34
C ARG A 348 6.85 16.85 -18.41
N GLY A 349 6.98 17.96 -17.71
CA GLY A 349 5.96 18.53 -16.84
C GLY A 349 5.96 18.00 -15.40
N LEU A 350 6.93 17.17 -14.99
CA LEU A 350 6.99 16.71 -13.61
C LEU A 350 7.22 17.90 -12.66
N SER A 351 6.26 18.14 -11.76
CA SER A 351 6.35 19.22 -10.77
C SER A 351 7.53 18.99 -9.81
N PRO A 352 8.25 20.05 -9.36
CA PRO A 352 9.26 19.94 -8.31
C PRO A 352 8.70 19.41 -6.98
N ASN A 353 7.38 19.51 -6.80
CA ASN A 353 6.67 19.01 -5.63
C ASN A 353 6.04 17.63 -5.87
N ALA A 354 6.27 16.97 -7.02
CA ALA A 354 5.61 15.70 -7.34
C ALA A 354 6.11 14.56 -6.47
N ILE A 355 7.42 14.52 -6.16
CA ILE A 355 8.02 13.41 -5.39
C ILE A 355 7.88 13.67 -3.90
N LYS A 356 7.30 12.70 -3.19
CA LYS A 356 6.92 12.76 -1.78
C LYS A 356 7.71 11.75 -0.95
N PRO A 357 8.85 12.15 -0.35
CA PRO A 357 9.49 11.33 0.67
C PRO A 357 8.49 10.96 1.77
N SER A 358 8.39 9.66 2.04
CA SER A 358 7.39 9.11 2.96
C SER A 358 8.01 8.02 3.83
N TYR A 359 7.46 7.86 5.03
CA TYR A 359 7.80 6.80 5.96
C TYR A 359 6.58 5.95 6.26
N GLY A 360 6.79 4.65 6.36
CA GLY A 360 5.76 3.70 6.72
C GLY A 360 6.31 2.38 7.20
N ILE A 361 5.49 1.64 7.94
CA ILE A 361 5.79 0.30 8.47
C ILE A 361 4.53 -0.56 8.44
N ALA A 362 4.70 -1.87 8.30
CA ALA A 362 3.59 -2.82 8.27
C ALA A 362 2.78 -2.81 9.58
N GLU A 363 3.42 -2.56 10.73
CA GLU A 363 2.78 -2.46 12.04
C GLU A 363 1.78 -1.29 12.14
N ALA A 364 1.94 -0.26 11.30
CA ALA A 364 0.98 0.83 11.14
C ALA A 364 0.15 0.70 9.84
N THR A 365 -0.10 -0.52 9.40
CA THR A 365 -0.71 -0.90 8.11
C THR A 365 0.22 -0.60 6.93
N LEU A 366 0.65 0.63 6.78
CA LEU A 366 1.69 1.10 5.84
C LEU A 366 2.13 2.52 6.22
N PHE A 367 1.24 3.48 6.04
CA PHE A 367 1.57 4.90 5.95
C PHE A 367 1.63 5.56 7.34
N VAL A 368 2.73 6.26 7.61
CA VAL A 368 2.99 7.01 8.84
C VAL A 368 3.16 8.48 8.59
N SER A 369 4.03 8.88 7.65
CA SER A 369 4.28 10.29 7.37
C SER A 369 4.66 10.56 5.92
N THR A 370 4.49 11.80 5.48
CA THR A 370 4.91 12.27 4.16
C THR A 370 5.12 13.77 4.14
N VAL A 371 5.82 14.25 3.14
CA VAL A 371 5.99 15.68 2.83
C VAL A 371 4.68 16.26 2.32
N ALA A 372 4.31 17.45 2.78
CA ALA A 372 3.07 18.14 2.37
C ALA A 372 2.99 18.34 0.84
N PRO A 373 1.76 18.43 0.27
CA PRO A 373 1.56 18.48 -1.18
C PRO A 373 2.29 19.60 -1.92
N ASP A 374 2.40 20.77 -1.29
CA ASP A 374 3.00 21.99 -1.84
C ASP A 374 4.47 22.22 -1.43
N VAL A 375 5.07 21.24 -0.71
CA VAL A 375 6.44 21.32 -0.23
C VAL A 375 7.33 20.39 -1.03
N PRO A 376 8.49 20.85 -1.56
CA PRO A 376 9.47 20.00 -2.20
C PRO A 376 10.22 19.13 -1.17
N PRO A 377 10.87 18.05 -1.61
CA PRO A 377 11.76 17.26 -0.76
C PRO A 377 12.87 18.12 -0.14
N THR A 378 13.13 17.94 1.15
CA THR A 378 14.16 18.69 1.88
C THR A 378 15.19 17.77 2.51
N VAL A 379 16.43 18.24 2.56
CA VAL A 379 17.55 17.57 3.22
C VAL A 379 18.01 18.38 4.39
N VAL A 380 18.21 17.72 5.52
CA VAL A 380 18.90 18.28 6.69
C VAL A 380 20.22 17.53 6.91
N HIS A 381 21.19 18.16 7.50
CA HIS A 381 22.51 17.58 7.73
C HIS A 381 22.78 17.53 9.23
N PHE A 382 23.17 16.35 9.71
CA PHE A 382 23.50 16.12 11.10
C PHE A 382 24.98 15.82 11.28
N ASP A 383 25.53 16.21 12.43
CA ASP A 383 26.90 15.85 12.81
C ASP A 383 27.01 14.33 13.02
N ARG A 384 27.97 13.71 12.33
CA ARG A 384 28.20 12.25 12.40
C ARG A 384 28.55 11.78 13.80
N THR A 385 29.38 12.55 14.53
CA THR A 385 29.83 12.17 15.86
C THR A 385 28.70 12.26 16.86
N GLU A 386 27.89 13.32 16.77
CA GLU A 386 26.73 13.50 17.63
C GLU A 386 25.67 12.42 17.40
N LEU A 387 25.46 11.99 16.15
CA LEU A 387 24.56 10.86 15.84
C LEU A 387 25.01 9.57 16.50
N THR A 388 26.31 9.32 16.66
CA THR A 388 26.80 8.12 17.41
C THR A 388 26.57 8.21 18.92
N LEU A 389 26.20 9.38 19.41
CA LEU A 389 25.82 9.66 20.80
C LEU A 389 24.31 9.87 20.97
N ASP A 390 23.52 9.38 20.02
CA ASP A 390 22.07 9.50 19.98
C ASP A 390 21.56 10.95 19.99
N ARG A 391 22.33 11.90 19.42
CA ARG A 391 21.97 13.32 19.30
C ARG A 391 21.91 13.77 17.85
N ALA A 392 20.77 14.31 17.44
CA ALA A 392 20.55 14.84 16.10
C ALA A 392 20.89 16.34 16.05
N VAL A 393 22.19 16.65 16.04
CA VAL A 393 22.71 18.03 16.01
C VAL A 393 22.84 18.47 14.55
N LEU A 394 22.11 19.55 14.19
CA LEU A 394 22.15 20.12 12.85
C LEU A 394 23.50 20.80 12.56
N VAL A 395 24.04 20.57 11.38
CA VAL A 395 25.25 21.20 10.87
C VAL A 395 25.04 21.72 9.45
N ALA A 396 25.96 22.55 8.96
CA ALA A 396 25.93 23.02 7.58
C ALA A 396 26.25 21.88 6.59
N ALA A 397 25.76 21.96 5.36
CA ALA A 397 25.94 20.94 4.34
C ALA A 397 27.41 20.73 3.94
N ASP A 398 28.25 21.74 4.10
CA ASP A 398 29.67 21.74 3.80
C ASP A 398 30.56 21.33 5.00
N ASP A 399 29.95 20.99 6.14
CA ASP A 399 30.70 20.46 7.29
C ASP A 399 31.32 19.09 6.94
N PRO A 400 32.60 18.84 7.24
CA PRO A 400 33.26 17.56 6.94
C PRO A 400 32.62 16.35 7.62
N GLY A 401 31.93 16.56 8.73
CA GLY A 401 31.19 15.52 9.47
C GLY A 401 29.73 15.37 9.08
N ALA A 402 29.23 16.16 8.14
CA ALA A 402 27.82 16.19 7.77
C ALA A 402 27.31 14.85 7.22
N VAL A 403 26.19 14.38 7.76
CA VAL A 403 25.42 13.23 7.27
C VAL A 403 24.07 13.74 6.78
N PRO A 404 23.78 13.62 5.46
CA PRO A 404 22.49 14.07 4.93
C PRO A 404 21.36 13.12 5.33
N GLN A 405 20.21 13.66 5.69
CA GLN A 405 18.97 12.94 5.92
C GLN A 405 17.82 13.63 5.18
N VAL A 406 17.04 12.88 4.44
CA VAL A 406 15.87 13.40 3.76
C VAL A 406 14.69 13.36 4.72
N ALA A 407 14.00 14.50 4.87
CA ALA A 407 12.83 14.61 5.73
C ALA A 407 11.64 13.86 5.09
N CYS A 408 11.01 12.98 5.88
CA CYS A 408 9.77 12.28 5.47
C CYS A 408 8.50 13.03 5.93
N GLY A 409 8.61 14.34 6.14
CA GLY A 409 7.50 15.25 6.37
C GLY A 409 6.81 15.11 7.72
N GLN A 410 5.48 15.15 7.69
CA GLN A 410 4.63 15.21 8.88
C GLN A 410 3.87 13.91 9.07
N ILE A 411 3.60 13.58 10.33
CA ILE A 411 2.77 12.44 10.73
C ILE A 411 1.36 12.61 10.18
N ALA A 412 0.79 11.50 9.72
CA ALA A 412 -0.57 11.44 9.21
C ALA A 412 -1.60 11.95 10.23
N ARG A 413 -2.68 12.53 9.72
CA ARG A 413 -3.79 13.01 10.55
C ARG A 413 -4.34 11.89 11.43
N SER A 414 -4.61 12.22 12.71
CA SER A 414 -5.14 11.27 13.71
C SER A 414 -4.21 10.14 14.11
N GLN A 415 -2.93 10.30 13.81
CA GLN A 415 -1.87 9.45 14.31
C GLN A 415 -0.97 10.24 15.26
N TRP A 416 -0.53 9.60 16.32
CA TRP A 416 0.42 10.17 17.28
C TRP A 416 1.77 9.48 17.11
N CYS A 417 2.84 10.28 17.23
CA CYS A 417 4.21 9.80 17.18
C CYS A 417 5.00 10.46 18.30
N ILE A 418 5.78 9.67 19.02
CA ILE A 418 6.78 10.14 19.97
C ILE A 418 8.10 9.41 19.73
N ILE A 419 9.20 10.03 20.07
CA ILE A 419 10.53 9.42 20.11
C ILE A 419 10.80 8.99 21.53
N VAL A 420 11.20 7.74 21.72
CA VAL A 420 11.34 7.09 23.03
C VAL A 420 12.73 6.49 23.18
N ASP A 421 13.30 6.61 24.36
CA ASP A 421 14.49 5.86 24.75
C ASP A 421 14.10 4.38 24.90
N PRO A 422 14.68 3.45 24.10
CA PRO A 422 14.27 2.05 24.09
C PRO A 422 14.56 1.29 25.38
N GLN A 423 15.45 1.83 26.25
CA GLN A 423 15.83 1.17 27.52
C GLN A 423 14.92 1.61 28.67
N SER A 424 14.65 2.89 28.78
CA SER A 424 13.83 3.48 29.85
C SER A 424 12.36 3.62 29.49
N ALA A 425 11.99 3.52 28.22
CA ALA A 425 10.66 3.84 27.68
C ALA A 425 10.22 5.29 27.98
N ALA A 426 11.17 6.19 28.22
CA ALA A 426 10.87 7.61 28.42
C ALA A 426 10.80 8.36 27.10
N GLU A 427 9.83 9.28 26.96
CA GLU A 427 9.77 10.18 25.82
C GLU A 427 11.00 11.09 25.80
N LEU A 428 11.65 11.18 24.64
CA LEU A 428 12.85 11.98 24.41
C LEU A 428 12.51 13.36 23.85
N PRO A 429 13.27 14.40 24.20
CA PRO A 429 13.09 15.72 23.62
C PRO A 429 13.56 15.77 22.17
N ASP A 430 13.06 16.78 21.42
CA ASP A 430 13.52 17.08 20.08
C ASP A 430 15.05 17.19 20.01
N GLY A 431 15.62 16.67 18.93
CA GLY A 431 17.07 16.56 18.75
C GLY A 431 17.71 15.31 19.37
N SER A 432 16.94 14.44 19.99
CA SER A 432 17.40 13.11 20.42
C SER A 432 17.09 12.05 19.36
N VAL A 433 17.93 11.02 19.26
CA VAL A 433 17.70 9.82 18.47
C VAL A 433 17.10 8.74 19.35
N GLY A 434 16.05 8.08 18.91
CA GLY A 434 15.37 7.04 19.68
C GLY A 434 14.43 6.21 18.85
N GLU A 435 13.66 5.37 19.50
CA GLU A 435 12.66 4.50 18.86
C GLU A 435 11.38 5.26 18.56
N ILE A 436 10.80 5.04 17.38
CA ILE A 436 9.54 5.67 16.97
C ILE A 436 8.38 4.87 17.55
N TRP A 437 7.60 5.50 18.44
CA TRP A 437 6.37 4.91 18.95
C TRP A 437 5.16 5.60 18.34
N LEU A 438 4.22 4.79 17.85
CA LEU A 438 3.03 5.23 17.14
C LEU A 438 1.76 4.84 17.89
N HIS A 439 0.73 5.68 17.76
CA HIS A 439 -0.61 5.37 18.23
C HIS A 439 -1.64 5.95 17.24
N GLY A 440 -2.63 5.13 16.88
CA GLY A 440 -3.71 5.52 15.97
C GLY A 440 -4.51 4.31 15.50
N ASP A 441 -5.68 4.57 14.90
CA ASP A 441 -6.59 3.53 14.40
C ASP A 441 -6.03 2.78 13.17
N ASN A 442 -4.92 3.24 12.60
CA ASN A 442 -4.18 2.57 11.53
C ASN A 442 -3.14 1.57 12.04
N VAL A 443 -2.92 1.49 13.35
CA VAL A 443 -1.99 0.51 13.94
C VAL A 443 -2.63 -0.88 13.91
N GLY A 444 -1.86 -1.88 13.48
CA GLY A 444 -2.28 -3.28 13.47
C GLY A 444 -2.64 -3.80 14.86
N ARG A 445 -3.34 -4.90 14.91
CA ARG A 445 -3.77 -5.53 16.18
C ARG A 445 -2.61 -6.19 16.91
N GLY A 446 -1.59 -6.66 16.19
CA GLY A 446 -0.43 -7.35 16.73
C GLY A 446 0.25 -8.23 15.70
N TYR A 447 1.14 -9.09 16.17
CA TYR A 447 1.80 -10.12 15.37
C TYR A 447 1.06 -11.45 15.47
N TRP A 448 0.76 -12.06 14.33
CA TRP A 448 0.06 -13.33 14.24
C TRP A 448 0.77 -14.45 15.02
N GLY A 449 0.03 -15.08 15.93
CA GLY A 449 0.56 -16.19 16.71
C GLY A 449 1.67 -15.84 17.71
N ARG A 450 1.95 -14.55 17.96
CA ARG A 450 3.07 -14.07 18.77
C ARG A 450 2.63 -13.15 19.91
N PRO A 451 1.94 -13.67 20.93
CA PRO A 451 1.32 -12.83 21.98
C PRO A 451 2.34 -12.04 22.82
N GLU A 452 3.55 -12.57 23.04
CA GLU A 452 4.58 -11.88 23.82
C GLU A 452 5.20 -10.71 23.04
N GLU A 453 5.57 -10.93 21.78
CA GLU A 453 6.07 -9.87 20.90
C GLU A 453 4.99 -8.81 20.67
N THR A 454 3.72 -9.22 20.49
CA THR A 454 2.58 -8.32 20.39
C THR A 454 2.45 -7.43 21.62
N ARG A 455 2.53 -8.02 22.82
CA ARG A 455 2.45 -7.25 24.06
C ARG A 455 3.61 -6.25 24.17
N HIS A 456 4.80 -6.64 23.78
CA HIS A 456 5.97 -5.77 23.81
C HIS A 456 5.86 -4.61 22.82
N ALA A 457 5.47 -4.88 21.55
CA ALA A 457 5.48 -3.88 20.48
C ALA A 457 4.19 -3.03 20.41
N PHE A 458 3.00 -3.61 20.65
CA PHE A 458 1.72 -2.96 20.42
C PHE A 458 1.01 -2.45 21.67
N THR A 459 1.45 -2.85 22.88
CA THR A 459 0.82 -2.41 24.13
C THR A 459 1.79 -1.65 25.05
N ALA A 460 2.95 -1.31 24.55
CA ALA A 460 3.95 -0.52 25.28
C ALA A 460 3.39 0.85 25.68
N ARG A 461 3.84 1.34 26.82
CA ARG A 461 3.46 2.64 27.35
C ARG A 461 4.71 3.42 27.77
N PRO A 462 4.79 4.71 27.44
CA PRO A 462 5.91 5.53 27.90
C PRO A 462 5.93 5.59 29.43
N SER A 463 7.12 5.42 30.00
CA SER A 463 7.35 5.54 31.45
C SER A 463 7.21 6.96 31.94
N SER A 464 7.55 7.93 31.09
CA SER A 464 7.35 9.37 31.32
C SER A 464 7.03 10.04 29.99
N ARG A 465 6.30 11.16 30.05
CA ARG A 465 6.04 12.04 28.93
C ARG A 465 6.59 13.43 29.17
N LEU A 466 7.03 14.07 28.13
CA LEU A 466 7.37 15.49 28.18
C LEU A 466 6.08 16.27 28.42
N THR A 467 6.09 17.18 29.37
CA THR A 467 4.99 18.13 29.53
C THR A 467 5.00 19.06 28.32
N ALA A 468 3.86 19.18 27.65
CA ALA A 468 3.70 20.19 26.60
C ALA A 468 4.08 21.54 27.18
N GLY A 469 5.10 22.17 26.61
CA GLY A 469 5.52 23.52 26.93
C GLY A 469 4.55 24.55 26.39
#